data_7eb931b8b1d657d8e69def3c827f0f86
#
_entry.id   7eb931b8b1d657d8e69def3c827f0f86
#
_cell.length_a   1.000
_cell.length_b   1.000
_cell.length_c   1.000
_cell.angle_alpha   90.00
_cell.angle_beta   90.00
_cell.angle_gamma   90.00
#
_symmetry.space_group_name_H-M   'P 1'
#
loop_
_entity.id
_entity.type
_entity.pdbx_description
1 polymer ?
#
loop_
_entity_poly.entity_id
_entity_poly.type
_entity_poly.pdbx_seq_one_letter_code
_entity_poly.pdbx_strand_id
1 'polypeptide(L)'
;MRNDYAGFEVRLAAWLIDALVTLVPLSILRVLQFALSVSNPYAGLVSPVLFRYSPLDILIYLLPVAYFIAMTLSNGATVGKMVMRIKVVSVDGSPLSFRQVLMRELVGRYLSLTLLCIGYFMIVPDSQKRALHDRIADTRVIYAIPQNVPAYAAPDESL
;
A
#
# COMPACT_ATOMS: atom_id res chain seq x y z
N MET A 1 10.72 -13.00 22.81
CA MET A 1 10.49 -11.74 22.06
C MET A 1 9.40 -12.01 21.03
N ARG A 2 8.22 -11.43 21.19
CA ARG A 2 7.13 -11.54 20.21
C ARG A 2 7.63 -10.93 18.90
N ASN A 3 7.52 -11.69 17.81
CA ASN A 3 7.85 -11.20 16.48
C ASN A 3 6.82 -10.13 16.07
N ASP A 4 7.14 -8.87 16.31
CA ASP A 4 6.26 -7.74 16.00
C ASP A 4 6.17 -7.44 14.49
N TYR A 5 6.81 -8.26 13.65
CA TYR A 5 6.85 -8.08 12.20
C TYR A 5 5.66 -8.77 11.52
N ALA A 6 4.95 -8.03 10.67
CA ALA A 6 3.84 -8.57 9.89
C ALA A 6 4.32 -9.60 8.85
N GLY A 7 3.75 -10.79 8.91
CA GLY A 7 4.02 -11.87 7.95
C GLY A 7 3.40 -11.60 6.56
N PHE A 8 3.69 -12.53 5.63
CA PHE A 8 3.18 -12.47 4.26
C PHE A 8 1.64 -12.48 4.20
N GLU A 9 1.01 -13.37 4.94
CA GLU A 9 -0.46 -13.58 4.92
C GLU A 9 -1.23 -12.32 5.30
N VAL A 10 -0.82 -11.67 6.40
CA VAL A 10 -1.45 -10.44 6.88
C VAL A 10 -1.29 -9.29 5.89
N ARG A 11 -0.13 -9.20 5.24
CA ARG A 11 0.13 -8.19 4.20
C ARG A 11 -0.66 -8.46 2.93
N LEU A 12 -0.83 -9.74 2.56
CA LEU A 12 -1.68 -10.15 1.43
C LEU A 12 -3.14 -9.79 1.70
N ALA A 13 -3.65 -10.10 2.90
CA ALA A 13 -5.00 -9.72 3.30
C ALA A 13 -5.21 -8.19 3.27
N ALA A 14 -4.25 -7.42 3.79
CA ALA A 14 -4.29 -5.96 3.70
C ALA A 14 -4.31 -5.48 2.25
N TRP A 15 -3.50 -6.08 1.38
CA TRP A 15 -3.47 -5.74 -0.05
C TRP A 15 -4.80 -6.05 -0.74
N LEU A 16 -5.45 -7.18 -0.43
CA LEU A 16 -6.77 -7.52 -0.98
C LEU A 16 -7.84 -6.50 -0.59
N ILE A 17 -7.83 -6.04 0.67
CA ILE A 17 -8.74 -4.98 1.13
C ILE A 17 -8.44 -3.68 0.38
N ASP A 18 -7.17 -3.28 0.25
CA ASP A 18 -6.78 -2.08 -0.50
C ASP A 18 -7.17 -2.19 -1.98
N ALA A 19 -7.07 -3.38 -2.57
CA ALA A 19 -7.52 -3.62 -3.93
C ALA A 19 -9.03 -3.38 -4.08
N LEU A 20 -9.86 -3.85 -3.15
CA LEU A 20 -11.30 -3.57 -3.16
C LEU A 20 -11.59 -2.08 -3.01
N VAL A 21 -10.91 -1.41 -2.06
CA VAL A 21 -11.06 0.03 -1.81
C VAL A 21 -10.70 0.86 -3.04
N THR A 22 -9.73 0.42 -3.84
CA THR A 22 -9.30 1.15 -5.04
C THR A 22 -10.05 0.72 -6.29
N LEU A 23 -10.33 -0.57 -6.49
CA LEU A 23 -10.97 -1.08 -7.70
C LEU A 23 -12.43 -0.63 -7.84
N VAL A 24 -13.18 -0.56 -6.73
CA VAL A 24 -14.59 -0.16 -6.80
C VAL A 24 -14.76 1.26 -7.36
N PRO A 25 -14.13 2.32 -6.81
CA PRO A 25 -14.28 3.66 -7.37
C PRO A 25 -13.65 3.78 -8.77
N LEU A 26 -12.55 3.08 -9.04
CA LEU A 26 -11.95 3.09 -10.38
C LEU A 26 -12.85 2.44 -11.43
N SER A 27 -13.57 1.37 -11.08
CA SER A 27 -14.54 0.74 -11.97
C SER A 27 -15.70 1.69 -12.30
N ILE A 28 -16.19 2.43 -11.31
CA ILE A 28 -17.24 3.45 -11.52
C ILE A 28 -16.73 4.54 -12.49
N LEU A 29 -15.50 5.02 -12.28
CA LEU A 29 -14.89 6.01 -13.16
C LEU A 29 -14.70 5.47 -14.59
N ARG A 30 -14.32 4.21 -14.75
CA ARG A 30 -14.21 3.56 -16.07
C ARG A 30 -15.56 3.43 -16.79
N VAL A 31 -16.61 3.05 -16.08
CA VAL A 31 -17.95 3.00 -16.63
C VAL A 31 -18.42 4.40 -17.08
N LEU A 32 -18.18 5.41 -16.23
CA LEU A 32 -18.51 6.80 -16.57
C LEU A 32 -17.71 7.28 -17.80
N GLN A 33 -16.40 7.01 -17.84
CA GLN A 33 -15.56 7.33 -19.00
C GLN A 33 -16.09 6.68 -20.27
N PHE A 34 -16.46 5.40 -20.22
CA PHE A 34 -17.02 4.67 -21.34
C PHE A 34 -18.34 5.32 -21.82
N ALA A 35 -19.26 5.63 -20.90
CA ALA A 35 -20.53 6.31 -21.23
C ALA A 35 -20.30 7.67 -21.90
N LEU A 36 -19.35 8.47 -21.38
CA LEU A 36 -18.97 9.74 -21.97
C LEU A 36 -18.37 9.59 -23.37
N SER A 37 -17.52 8.60 -23.58
CA SER A 37 -16.89 8.34 -24.88
C SER A 37 -17.87 7.90 -25.94
N VAL A 38 -18.94 7.21 -25.58
CA VAL A 38 -20.04 6.83 -26.50
C VAL A 38 -20.92 8.02 -26.80
N SER A 39 -21.24 8.87 -25.81
CA SER A 39 -22.13 10.00 -25.96
C SER A 39 -21.47 11.18 -26.68
N ASN A 40 -20.21 11.45 -26.42
CA ASN A 40 -19.44 12.53 -27.02
C ASN A 40 -17.93 12.16 -27.13
N PRO A 41 -17.56 11.44 -28.20
CA PRO A 41 -16.19 10.97 -28.38
C PRO A 41 -15.13 12.09 -28.55
N TYR A 42 -15.58 13.29 -28.86
CA TYR A 42 -14.71 14.47 -29.00
C TYR A 42 -14.62 15.33 -27.74
N ALA A 43 -15.25 14.93 -26.65
CA ALA A 43 -15.08 15.64 -25.39
C ALA A 43 -13.62 15.59 -24.95
N GLY A 44 -13.03 16.75 -24.63
CA GLY A 44 -11.60 16.86 -24.30
C GLY A 44 -11.12 15.97 -23.15
N LEU A 45 -12.04 15.54 -22.26
CA LEU A 45 -11.70 14.62 -21.16
C LEU A 45 -11.52 13.16 -21.61
N VAL A 46 -12.20 12.73 -22.66
CA VAL A 46 -12.20 11.33 -23.15
C VAL A 46 -11.45 11.17 -24.46
N SER A 47 -11.17 12.26 -25.18
CA SER A 47 -10.38 12.23 -26.41
C SER A 47 -8.90 11.97 -26.09
N PRO A 48 -8.19 11.19 -26.91
CA PRO A 48 -6.76 10.92 -26.72
C PRO A 48 -5.94 12.21 -26.86
N VAL A 49 -5.08 12.52 -25.88
CA VAL A 49 -4.16 13.67 -25.90
C VAL A 49 -2.71 13.20 -25.94
N LEU A 50 -2.38 12.10 -25.27
CA LEU A 50 -1.03 11.54 -25.25
C LEU A 50 -1.07 10.11 -25.80
N PHE A 51 -0.58 9.91 -27.03
CA PHE A 51 -0.65 8.64 -27.76
C PHE A 51 -2.09 8.10 -27.83
N ARG A 52 -2.43 7.15 -26.96
CA ARG A 52 -3.74 6.48 -26.88
C ARG A 52 -4.50 6.85 -25.60
N TYR A 53 -3.92 7.67 -24.72
CA TYR A 53 -4.47 7.97 -23.42
C TYR A 53 -5.19 9.31 -23.42
N SER A 54 -6.42 9.31 -22.90
CA SER A 54 -7.17 10.52 -22.60
C SER A 54 -6.74 11.14 -21.28
N PRO A 55 -7.05 12.41 -20.99
CA PRO A 55 -6.80 13.01 -19.68
C PRO A 55 -7.44 12.20 -18.55
N LEU A 56 -8.61 11.63 -18.76
CA LEU A 56 -9.30 10.81 -17.78
C LEU A 56 -8.59 9.47 -17.53
N ASP A 57 -7.98 8.87 -18.57
CA ASP A 57 -7.12 7.68 -18.39
C ASP A 57 -5.95 7.97 -17.48
N ILE A 58 -5.26 9.08 -17.72
CA ILE A 58 -4.11 9.51 -16.92
C ILE A 58 -4.55 9.70 -15.47
N LEU A 59 -5.68 10.37 -15.24
CA LEU A 59 -6.22 10.57 -13.89
C LEU A 59 -6.52 9.23 -13.19
N ILE A 60 -7.20 8.32 -13.88
CA ILE A 60 -7.56 6.99 -13.35
C ILE A 60 -6.30 6.18 -12.97
N TYR A 61 -5.20 6.30 -13.73
CA TYR A 61 -3.94 5.64 -13.39
C TYR A 61 -3.20 6.30 -12.21
N LEU A 62 -3.30 7.63 -12.07
CA LEU A 62 -2.63 8.36 -10.99
C LEU A 62 -3.35 8.25 -9.65
N LEU A 63 -4.68 8.11 -9.63
CA LEU A 63 -5.46 8.05 -8.39
C LEU A 63 -5.00 6.96 -7.40
N PRO A 64 -4.83 5.68 -7.79
CA PRO A 64 -4.36 4.66 -6.85
C PRO A 64 -2.93 4.93 -6.39
N VAL A 65 -2.06 5.45 -7.24
CA VAL A 65 -0.69 5.82 -6.87
C VAL A 65 -0.71 6.91 -5.79
N ALA A 66 -1.50 7.97 -6.03
CA ALA A 66 -1.66 9.05 -5.06
C ALA A 66 -2.26 8.56 -3.74
N TYR A 67 -3.26 7.67 -3.79
CA TYR A 67 -3.85 7.04 -2.59
C TYR A 67 -2.79 6.32 -1.76
N PHE A 68 -2.00 5.42 -2.36
CA PHE A 68 -1.00 4.66 -1.64
C PHE A 68 0.09 5.54 -1.05
N ILE A 69 0.57 6.54 -1.79
CA ILE A 69 1.60 7.46 -1.32
C ILE A 69 1.04 8.33 -0.19
N ALA A 70 -0.10 8.97 -0.39
CA ALA A 70 -0.68 9.88 0.60
C ALA A 70 -1.01 9.17 1.91
N MET A 71 -1.67 8.00 1.85
CA MET A 71 -2.04 7.23 3.02
C MET A 71 -0.82 6.69 3.79
N THR A 72 0.19 6.19 3.06
CA THR A 72 1.41 5.69 3.70
C THR A 72 2.22 6.83 4.33
N LEU A 73 2.24 8.01 3.70
CA LEU A 73 2.97 9.17 4.20
C LEU A 73 2.30 9.77 5.44
N SER A 74 0.96 9.92 5.44
CA SER A 74 0.22 10.55 6.54
C SER A 74 0.05 9.63 7.75
N ASN A 75 -0.28 8.37 7.54
CA ASN A 75 -0.67 7.44 8.60
C ASN A 75 0.31 6.26 8.79
N GLY A 76 1.32 6.14 7.93
CA GLY A 76 2.17 4.96 7.88
C GLY A 76 1.43 3.70 7.39
N ALA A 77 0.15 3.82 7.00
CA ALA A 77 -0.68 2.67 6.63
C ALA A 77 -1.78 3.08 5.64
N THR A 78 -2.09 2.19 4.71
CA THR A 78 -3.27 2.27 3.85
C THR A 78 -4.51 1.75 4.59
N VAL A 79 -5.71 1.93 4.05
CA VAL A 79 -6.96 1.46 4.68
C VAL A 79 -6.89 -0.04 4.98
N GLY A 80 -6.45 -0.87 4.02
CA GLY A 80 -6.32 -2.31 4.24
C GLY A 80 -5.31 -2.64 5.36
N LYS A 81 -4.19 -1.92 5.42
CA LYS A 81 -3.21 -2.09 6.50
C LYS A 81 -3.77 -1.66 7.86
N MET A 82 -4.57 -0.58 7.91
CA MET A 82 -5.24 -0.15 9.14
C MET A 82 -6.22 -1.20 9.64
N VAL A 83 -7.03 -1.79 8.76
CA VAL A 83 -7.97 -2.87 9.10
C VAL A 83 -7.22 -4.08 9.66
N MET A 84 -6.07 -4.43 9.05
CA MET A 84 -5.22 -5.53 9.52
C MET A 84 -4.32 -5.15 10.70
N ARG A 85 -4.45 -3.93 11.23
CA ARG A 85 -3.65 -3.40 12.36
C ARG A 85 -2.15 -3.51 12.14
N ILE A 86 -1.69 -3.21 10.92
CA ILE A 86 -0.28 -3.16 10.57
C ILE A 86 0.09 -1.79 10.02
N LYS A 87 1.34 -1.37 10.25
CA LYS A 87 1.87 -0.09 9.75
C LYS A 87 3.29 -0.23 9.24
N VAL A 88 3.64 0.65 8.33
CA VAL A 88 5.00 0.83 7.81
C VAL A 88 5.75 1.76 8.74
N VAL A 89 6.98 1.39 9.06
CA VAL A 89 7.89 2.23 9.84
C VAL A 89 9.27 2.22 9.18
N SER A 90 10.03 3.28 9.40
CA SER A 90 11.45 3.29 9.03
C SER A 90 12.24 2.29 9.88
N VAL A 91 13.31 1.71 9.32
CA VAL A 91 14.22 0.83 10.06
C VAL A 91 14.89 1.59 11.20
N ASP A 92 15.21 2.86 11.00
CA ASP A 92 15.89 3.72 11.98
C ASP A 92 14.97 4.26 13.07
N GLY A 93 13.66 3.95 13.01
CA GLY A 93 12.68 4.50 13.96
C GLY A 93 12.29 5.95 13.72
N SER A 94 12.85 6.61 12.72
CA SER A 94 12.50 7.96 12.31
C SER A 94 11.12 8.00 11.63
N PRO A 95 10.45 9.17 11.55
CA PRO A 95 9.26 9.33 10.73
C PRO A 95 9.54 8.97 9.28
N LEU A 96 8.55 8.36 8.60
CA LEU A 96 8.68 8.01 7.19
C LEU A 96 8.94 9.26 6.35
N SER A 97 10.01 9.25 5.59
CA SER A 97 10.31 10.32 4.64
C SER A 97 9.54 10.12 3.33
N PHE A 98 9.23 11.21 2.64
CA PHE A 98 8.61 11.16 1.31
C PHE A 98 9.41 10.30 0.33
N ARG A 99 10.74 10.39 0.37
CA ARG A 99 11.64 9.59 -0.49
C ARG A 99 11.47 8.08 -0.22
N GLN A 100 11.42 7.66 1.05
CA GLN A 100 11.23 6.25 1.39
C GLN A 100 9.89 5.73 0.89
N VAL A 101 8.81 6.51 1.08
CA VAL A 101 7.47 6.13 0.60
C VAL A 101 7.45 6.05 -0.92
N LEU A 102 8.04 7.01 -1.62
CA LEU A 102 8.10 7.04 -3.08
C LEU A 102 8.88 5.84 -3.64
N MET A 103 10.08 5.57 -3.09
CA MET A 103 10.90 4.42 -3.50
C MET A 103 10.17 3.10 -3.25
N ARG A 104 9.46 2.98 -2.12
CA ARG A 104 8.69 1.80 -1.77
C ARG A 104 7.51 1.58 -2.73
N GLU A 105 6.67 2.61 -2.93
CA GLU A 105 5.40 2.47 -3.63
C GLU A 105 5.54 2.48 -5.16
N LEU A 106 6.49 3.21 -5.70
CA LEU A 106 6.76 3.22 -7.14
C LEU A 106 7.81 2.18 -7.53
N VAL A 107 9.06 2.42 -7.14
CA VAL A 107 10.19 1.61 -7.61
C VAL A 107 10.09 0.19 -7.05
N GLY A 108 9.93 0.06 -5.75
CA GLY A 108 9.96 -1.22 -5.08
C GLY A 108 8.79 -2.13 -5.44
N ARG A 109 7.59 -1.58 -5.58
CA ARG A 109 6.39 -2.34 -5.99
C ARG A 109 6.50 -2.77 -7.45
N TYR A 110 6.89 -1.87 -8.34
CA TYR A 110 7.06 -2.18 -9.76
C TYR A 110 8.12 -3.26 -9.97
N LEU A 111 9.26 -3.13 -9.30
CA LEU A 111 10.33 -4.12 -9.37
C LEU A 111 9.88 -5.50 -8.81
N SER A 112 9.12 -5.52 -7.71
CA SER A 112 8.58 -6.75 -7.13
C SER A 112 7.61 -7.47 -8.07
N LEU A 113 6.81 -6.72 -8.84
CA LEU A 113 5.90 -7.28 -9.85
C LEU A 113 6.68 -7.79 -11.07
N THR A 114 7.65 -7.03 -11.56
CA THR A 114 8.47 -7.37 -12.74
C THR A 114 9.28 -8.66 -12.51
N LEU A 115 9.75 -8.88 -11.29
CA LEU A 115 10.44 -10.11 -10.89
C LEU A 115 9.45 -11.26 -10.55
N LEU A 116 8.34 -11.37 -11.29
CA LEU A 116 7.34 -12.45 -11.15
C LEU A 116 6.85 -12.64 -9.70
N CYS A 117 6.68 -11.53 -8.97
CA CYS A 117 6.30 -11.52 -7.56
C CYS A 117 7.31 -12.14 -6.58
N ILE A 118 8.48 -12.59 -7.02
CA ILE A 118 9.53 -13.15 -6.14
C ILE A 118 9.90 -12.17 -5.03
N GLY A 119 9.87 -10.86 -5.32
CA GLY A 119 10.12 -9.82 -4.33
C GLY A 119 9.18 -9.83 -3.12
N TYR A 120 7.98 -10.38 -3.26
CA TYR A 120 7.04 -10.56 -2.14
C TYR A 120 7.35 -11.82 -1.33
N PHE A 121 7.81 -12.89 -1.97
CA PHE A 121 8.17 -14.14 -1.28
C PHE A 121 9.45 -14.02 -0.46
N MET A 122 10.29 -13.02 -0.68
CA MET A 122 11.47 -12.75 0.15
C MET A 122 11.13 -12.47 1.63
N ILE A 123 9.87 -12.24 1.96
CA ILE A 123 9.39 -12.09 3.35
C ILE A 123 9.57 -13.39 4.14
N VAL A 124 9.41 -14.55 3.51
CA VAL A 124 9.37 -15.85 4.18
C VAL A 124 10.70 -16.21 4.85
N PRO A 125 11.87 -16.13 4.16
CA PRO A 125 13.16 -16.45 4.75
C PRO A 125 13.78 -15.30 5.56
N ASP A 126 13.24 -14.08 5.51
CA ASP A 126 13.84 -12.94 6.20
C ASP A 126 13.43 -12.87 7.68
N SER A 127 14.41 -12.77 8.57
CA SER A 127 14.19 -12.67 10.04
C SER A 127 13.35 -11.45 10.44
N GLN A 128 13.44 -10.35 9.67
CA GLN A 128 12.65 -9.13 9.85
C GLN A 128 11.42 -9.08 8.96
N LYS A 129 11.12 -10.17 8.23
CA LYS A 129 9.98 -10.31 7.31
C LYS A 129 9.86 -9.15 6.33
N ARG A 130 10.99 -8.70 5.74
CA ARG A 130 11.04 -7.61 4.76
C ARG A 130 10.90 -8.14 3.35
N ALA A 131 9.97 -7.57 2.59
CA ALA A 131 9.88 -7.76 1.15
C ALA A 131 10.99 -6.97 0.43
N LEU A 132 11.18 -7.21 -0.87
CA LEU A 132 12.16 -6.49 -1.67
C LEU A 132 11.96 -4.97 -1.62
N HIS A 133 10.72 -4.50 -1.76
CA HIS A 133 10.38 -3.09 -1.70
C HIS A 133 10.62 -2.47 -0.30
N ASP A 134 10.50 -3.27 0.77
CA ASP A 134 10.81 -2.84 2.13
C ASP A 134 12.32 -2.61 2.29
N ARG A 135 13.15 -3.50 1.70
CA ARG A 135 14.62 -3.41 1.74
C ARG A 135 15.14 -2.21 0.94
N ILE A 136 14.58 -1.98 -0.26
CA ILE A 136 14.97 -0.84 -1.12
C ILE A 136 14.68 0.51 -0.44
N ALA A 137 13.61 0.57 0.35
CA ALA A 137 13.15 1.80 1.00
C ALA A 137 13.61 1.93 2.46
N ASP A 138 14.41 1.00 2.99
CA ASP A 138 14.80 0.94 4.41
C ASP A 138 13.61 1.06 5.36
N THR A 139 12.56 0.29 5.05
CA THR A 139 11.32 0.23 5.82
C THR A 139 11.02 -1.19 6.28
N ARG A 140 10.10 -1.30 7.22
CA ARG A 140 9.55 -2.59 7.67
C ARG A 140 8.08 -2.43 8.03
N VAL A 141 7.35 -3.54 8.06
CA VAL A 141 5.94 -3.53 8.46
C VAL A 141 5.81 -4.24 9.80
N ILE A 142 5.24 -3.54 10.75
CA ILE A 142 5.02 -4.03 12.11
C ILE A 142 3.52 -4.03 12.43
N TYR A 143 3.13 -4.80 13.45
CA TYR A 143 1.78 -4.67 14.01
C TYR A 143 1.64 -3.34 14.73
N ALA A 144 0.57 -2.61 14.45
CA ALA A 144 0.18 -1.43 15.20
C ALA A 144 -0.51 -1.91 16.48
N ILE A 145 0.24 -2.04 17.58
CA ILE A 145 -0.34 -2.33 18.89
C ILE A 145 -1.09 -1.06 19.32
N PRO A 146 -2.40 -1.15 19.67
CA PRO A 146 -3.10 -0.01 20.27
C PRO A 146 -2.35 0.38 21.55
N GLN A 147 -1.96 1.65 21.69
CA GLN A 147 -1.27 2.17 22.88
C GLN A 147 -2.13 2.08 24.17
N ASN A 148 -3.39 1.65 24.07
CA ASN A 148 -4.37 1.55 25.14
C ASN A 148 -4.76 0.12 25.51
N VAL A 149 -3.95 -0.89 25.26
CA VAL A 149 -4.12 -2.15 25.98
C VAL A 149 -3.52 -1.92 27.36
N PRO A 150 -4.34 -1.86 28.45
CA PRO A 150 -3.77 -1.83 29.79
C PRO A 150 -2.82 -3.01 29.90
N ALA A 151 -1.61 -2.76 30.37
CA ALA A 151 -0.66 -3.82 30.64
C ALA A 151 -1.40 -4.82 31.51
N TYR A 152 -1.68 -6.03 30.96
CA TYR A 152 -2.17 -7.13 31.77
C TYR A 152 -1.16 -7.26 32.91
N ALA A 153 -1.60 -6.88 34.10
CA ALA A 153 -0.79 -7.01 35.30
C ALA A 153 -0.27 -8.44 35.30
N ALA A 154 1.03 -8.61 35.19
CA ALA A 154 1.66 -9.90 35.37
C ALA A 154 1.14 -10.46 36.70
N PRO A 155 0.73 -11.74 36.78
CA PRO A 155 0.34 -12.33 38.04
C PRO A 155 1.51 -12.11 39.01
N ASP A 156 1.17 -11.52 40.15
CA ASP A 156 2.12 -11.28 41.24
C ASP A 156 2.77 -12.63 41.61
N GLU A 157 4.05 -12.79 41.32
CA GLU A 157 4.84 -13.96 41.72
C GLU A 157 5.22 -13.90 43.21
N SER A 158 4.30 -13.45 44.06
CA SER A 158 4.46 -13.48 45.51
C SER A 158 3.49 -14.49 46.11
N LEU A 159 3.79 -15.81 46.00
CA LEU A 159 3.34 -16.87 46.92
C LEU A 159 4.38 -17.98 46.93
#